data_a11aa30d389382aca5975c1a3e9afb8e
#
_entry.id   a11aa30d389382aca5975c1a3e9afb8e
#
_cell.length_a   1.000
_cell.length_b   1.000
_cell.length_c   1.000
_cell.angle_alpha   90.00
_cell.angle_beta   90.00
_cell.angle_gamma   90.00
#
_symmetry.space_group_name_H-M   'P 1'
#
loop_
_entity.id
_entity.type
_entity.pdbx_description
1 polymer ?
#
loop_
_entity_poly.entity_id
_entity_poly.type
_entity_poly.pdbx_seq_one_letter_code
_entity_poly.pdbx_strand_id
1 'polypeptide(L)'
;MKTVFLTGATGNMGREAMKELLSRSDRFQIKILVLPHEKNKPLVQEWEQKPNVTIVYGDLTNYDDVLECVTGADYVLHVGGMVAPMADYHPALTTKVNIGAAKNIVKAIQSQPNKDAIKLVYIGTVAQTGDRNPPIHWGRTGDPIKISIYDNYALTKTIAEREVIESGLKYWVSLRQTGVLYFDLMKNTNDPIMFHEPLNGVFEWVTARDSGRMLANACEDSVPEDFWCRIYNIGGGEKYRSMNWEFMQMTSSLVGVKDFRKIWEPNWFATRNFHGQWYLDSDELERYLHFRSGSLEEFVAEMKEHAPKVAKLAKYIPSWVIKNLVFKPVANKPFGTLYWFKHHRENRITAFFGSKEQWEQIPSWEHFTFEQASKEPKKLDHGYDESKPKSELDLSDMQQAAAFRGGKCLSTEMQKGDLKTKLEWECACGHHFQASPTLVLLGGHWCPECLPMP
;
A
#
# COMPACT_ATOMS: atom_id res chain seq x y z
N MET A 1 -29.11 12.48 0.57
CA MET A 1 -28.07 11.64 -0.06
C MET A 1 -26.73 12.30 0.17
N LYS A 2 -25.67 11.53 0.42
CA LYS A 2 -24.30 12.04 0.58
C LYS A 2 -23.57 11.99 -0.75
N THR A 3 -22.76 12.98 -1.03
CA THR A 3 -21.93 13.01 -2.25
C THR A 3 -20.54 12.47 -1.96
N VAL A 4 -20.14 11.43 -2.68
CA VAL A 4 -18.82 10.78 -2.57
C VAL A 4 -18.01 11.10 -3.81
N PHE A 5 -16.90 11.82 -3.65
CA PHE A 5 -15.89 11.97 -4.69
C PHE A 5 -14.88 10.82 -4.62
N LEU A 6 -14.81 10.00 -5.64
CA LEU A 6 -13.91 8.87 -5.76
C LEU A 6 -12.86 9.13 -6.85
N THR A 7 -11.58 9.11 -6.48
CA THR A 7 -10.47 9.09 -7.44
C THR A 7 -10.05 7.66 -7.74
N GLY A 8 -9.51 7.41 -8.94
CA GLY A 8 -9.02 6.07 -9.29
C GLY A 8 -10.12 5.03 -9.50
N ALA A 9 -11.33 5.46 -9.84
CA ALA A 9 -12.50 4.60 -10.06
C ALA A 9 -12.25 3.46 -11.08
N THR A 10 -11.39 3.67 -12.08
CA THR A 10 -11.07 2.69 -13.13
C THR A 10 -10.03 1.64 -12.71
N GLY A 11 -9.37 1.83 -11.55
CA GLY A 11 -8.42 0.88 -10.97
C GLY A 11 -9.09 -0.32 -10.30
N ASN A 12 -8.31 -1.33 -9.90
CA ASN A 12 -8.86 -2.58 -9.32
C ASN A 12 -9.70 -2.32 -8.05
N MET A 13 -9.15 -1.56 -7.10
CA MET A 13 -9.87 -1.20 -5.87
C MET A 13 -11.03 -0.23 -6.15
N GLY A 14 -10.80 0.78 -7.00
CA GLY A 14 -11.83 1.79 -7.32
C GLY A 14 -13.04 1.20 -8.02
N ARG A 15 -12.86 0.20 -8.90
CA ARG A 15 -13.97 -0.52 -9.54
C ARG A 15 -14.84 -1.27 -8.54
N GLU A 16 -14.24 -1.88 -7.55
CA GLU A 16 -15.00 -2.57 -6.50
C GLU A 16 -15.69 -1.56 -5.57
N ALA A 17 -15.05 -0.43 -5.26
CA ALA A 17 -15.71 0.67 -4.54
C ALA A 17 -16.91 1.23 -5.32
N MET A 18 -16.79 1.40 -6.64
CA MET A 18 -17.91 1.80 -7.50
C MET A 18 -19.08 0.82 -7.42
N LYS A 19 -18.83 -0.50 -7.47
CA LYS A 19 -19.88 -1.52 -7.33
C LYS A 19 -20.61 -1.39 -5.99
N GLU A 20 -19.85 -1.25 -4.90
CA GLU A 20 -20.43 -1.11 -3.55
C GLU A 20 -21.24 0.20 -3.41
N LEU A 21 -20.73 1.32 -3.90
CA LEU A 21 -21.43 2.60 -3.86
C LEU A 21 -22.67 2.60 -4.75
N LEU A 22 -22.62 2.00 -5.95
CA LEU A 22 -23.75 1.88 -6.84
C LEU A 22 -24.85 0.98 -6.26
N SER A 23 -24.49 -0.08 -5.51
CA SER A 23 -25.47 -0.93 -4.81
C SER A 23 -26.24 -0.17 -3.70
N ARG A 24 -25.74 1.02 -3.30
CA ARG A 24 -26.30 1.90 -2.25
C ARG A 24 -26.75 3.24 -2.87
N SER A 25 -27.29 3.19 -4.08
CA SER A 25 -27.68 4.38 -4.87
C SER A 25 -28.78 5.22 -4.23
N ASP A 26 -29.51 4.68 -3.26
CA ASP A 26 -30.48 5.39 -2.41
C ASP A 26 -29.81 6.32 -1.39
N ARG A 27 -28.53 6.11 -1.08
CA ARG A 27 -27.74 6.84 -0.07
C ARG A 27 -26.69 7.76 -0.67
N PHE A 28 -26.09 7.37 -1.80
CA PHE A 28 -24.93 8.03 -2.37
C PHE A 28 -25.15 8.60 -3.76
N GLN A 29 -24.74 9.85 -3.94
CA GLN A 29 -24.36 10.44 -5.22
C GLN A 29 -22.86 10.23 -5.39
N ILE A 30 -22.42 9.81 -6.57
CA ILE A 30 -21.04 9.47 -6.83
C ILE A 30 -20.47 10.44 -7.86
N LYS A 31 -19.37 11.09 -7.53
CA LYS A 31 -18.61 11.91 -8.46
C LYS A 31 -17.25 11.25 -8.68
N ILE A 32 -16.86 11.05 -9.93
CA ILE A 32 -15.56 10.45 -10.27
C ILE A 32 -14.77 11.36 -11.20
N LEU A 33 -13.44 11.39 -11.00
CA LEU A 33 -12.50 12.03 -11.90
C LEU A 33 -11.83 10.96 -12.77
N VAL A 34 -11.99 11.09 -14.08
CA VAL A 34 -11.52 10.10 -15.07
C VAL A 34 -10.64 10.79 -16.11
N LEU A 35 -9.50 10.22 -16.41
CA LEU A 35 -8.62 10.76 -17.46
C LEU A 35 -9.34 10.78 -18.81
N PRO A 36 -9.22 11.87 -19.62
CA PRO A 36 -9.96 12.01 -20.87
C PRO A 36 -9.79 10.86 -21.87
N HIS A 37 -8.62 10.22 -21.90
CA HIS A 37 -8.36 9.07 -22.76
C HIS A 37 -9.09 7.78 -22.33
N GLU A 38 -9.65 7.75 -21.13
CA GLU A 38 -10.43 6.61 -20.62
C GLU A 38 -11.92 6.69 -20.96
N LYS A 39 -12.38 7.80 -21.54
CA LYS A 39 -13.79 8.06 -21.87
C LYS A 39 -14.47 6.91 -22.63
N ASN A 40 -13.75 6.30 -23.56
CA ASN A 40 -14.29 5.24 -24.40
C ASN A 40 -14.19 3.84 -23.77
N LYS A 41 -13.71 3.71 -22.53
CA LYS A 41 -13.72 2.42 -21.84
C LYS A 41 -15.16 1.99 -21.55
N PRO A 42 -15.57 0.72 -21.87
CA PRO A 42 -16.93 0.25 -21.67
C PRO A 42 -17.46 0.48 -20.26
N LEU A 43 -16.59 0.34 -19.26
CA LEU A 43 -16.92 0.56 -17.86
C LEU A 43 -17.31 2.01 -17.56
N VAL A 44 -16.59 2.98 -18.15
CA VAL A 44 -16.87 4.42 -17.98
C VAL A 44 -18.20 4.77 -18.66
N GLN A 45 -18.42 4.25 -19.87
CA GLN A 45 -19.68 4.43 -20.59
C GLN A 45 -20.88 3.81 -19.87
N GLU A 46 -20.69 2.67 -19.18
CA GLU A 46 -21.73 2.10 -18.32
C GLU A 46 -22.07 3.05 -17.16
N TRP A 47 -21.06 3.64 -16.53
CA TRP A 47 -21.29 4.58 -15.41
C TRP A 47 -21.96 5.88 -15.85
N GLU A 48 -21.71 6.38 -17.06
CA GLU A 48 -22.41 7.54 -17.62
C GLU A 48 -23.94 7.35 -17.69
N GLN A 49 -24.41 6.11 -17.76
CA GLN A 49 -25.84 5.79 -17.79
C GLN A 49 -26.48 5.72 -16.39
N LYS A 50 -25.70 5.82 -15.32
CA LYS A 50 -26.22 5.72 -13.95
C LYS A 50 -26.68 7.11 -13.46
N PRO A 51 -27.94 7.26 -13.01
CA PRO A 51 -28.50 8.58 -12.66
C PRO A 51 -27.83 9.22 -11.44
N ASN A 52 -27.18 8.43 -10.60
CA ASN A 52 -26.48 8.90 -9.41
C ASN A 52 -24.95 9.01 -9.60
N VAL A 53 -24.45 8.99 -10.84
CA VAL A 53 -23.03 9.15 -11.16
C VAL A 53 -22.79 10.40 -11.99
N THR A 54 -21.84 11.21 -11.56
CA THR A 54 -21.31 12.35 -12.31
C THR A 54 -19.86 12.06 -12.67
N ILE A 55 -19.51 12.13 -13.95
CA ILE A 55 -18.15 11.95 -14.43
C ILE A 55 -17.57 13.32 -14.81
N VAL A 56 -16.44 13.65 -14.20
CA VAL A 56 -15.60 14.78 -14.59
C VAL A 56 -14.39 14.22 -15.35
N TYR A 57 -14.16 14.71 -16.57
CA TYR A 57 -13.00 14.33 -17.37
C TYR A 57 -11.85 15.28 -17.13
N GLY A 58 -10.82 14.82 -16.43
CA GLY A 58 -9.69 15.65 -16.01
C GLY A 58 -8.54 14.84 -15.43
N ASP A 59 -7.62 15.52 -14.79
CA ASP A 59 -6.38 14.96 -14.24
C ASP A 59 -6.20 15.35 -12.76
N LEU A 60 -5.86 14.40 -11.91
CA LEU A 60 -5.55 14.63 -10.49
C LEU A 60 -4.40 15.63 -10.26
N THR A 61 -3.54 15.80 -11.26
CA THR A 61 -2.43 16.78 -11.20
C THR A 61 -2.86 18.20 -11.54
N ASN A 62 -4.10 18.39 -12.03
CA ASN A 62 -4.73 19.69 -12.25
C ASN A 62 -5.60 20.05 -11.05
N TYR A 63 -5.28 21.17 -10.42
CA TYR A 63 -6.02 21.63 -9.24
C TYR A 63 -7.50 21.97 -9.54
N ASP A 64 -7.77 22.59 -10.68
CA ASP A 64 -9.14 23.02 -11.02
C ASP A 64 -10.07 21.82 -11.25
N ASP A 65 -9.58 20.76 -11.90
CA ASP A 65 -10.34 19.50 -12.09
C ASP A 65 -10.64 18.84 -10.72
N VAL A 66 -9.68 18.86 -9.81
CA VAL A 66 -9.85 18.32 -8.45
C VAL A 66 -10.82 19.20 -7.65
N LEU A 67 -10.72 20.52 -7.76
CA LEU A 67 -11.59 21.47 -7.08
C LEU A 67 -13.07 21.30 -7.51
N GLU A 68 -13.32 21.14 -8.82
CA GLU A 68 -14.64 20.83 -9.35
C GLU A 68 -15.23 19.57 -8.70
N CYS A 69 -14.41 18.53 -8.57
CA CYS A 69 -14.85 17.28 -7.98
C CYS A 69 -15.10 17.38 -6.47
N VAL A 70 -14.26 18.10 -5.72
CA VAL A 70 -14.38 18.27 -4.27
C VAL A 70 -15.55 19.18 -3.92
N THR A 71 -15.91 20.13 -4.80
CA THR A 71 -17.02 21.05 -4.55
C THR A 71 -18.34 20.30 -4.37
N GLY A 72 -18.96 20.44 -3.21
CA GLY A 72 -20.20 19.78 -2.83
C GLY A 72 -20.05 18.32 -2.40
N ALA A 73 -18.83 17.81 -2.24
CA ALA A 73 -18.60 16.47 -1.71
C ALA A 73 -18.74 16.44 -0.17
N ASP A 74 -19.35 15.37 0.35
CA ASP A 74 -19.34 15.03 1.78
C ASP A 74 -18.14 14.12 2.13
N TYR A 75 -17.78 13.24 1.20
CA TYR A 75 -16.65 12.32 1.33
C TYR A 75 -15.72 12.42 0.12
N VAL A 76 -14.43 12.37 0.38
CA VAL A 76 -13.39 12.27 -0.66
C VAL A 76 -12.62 10.96 -0.43
N LEU A 77 -12.79 10.00 -1.35
CA LEU A 77 -12.07 8.73 -1.37
C LEU A 77 -10.89 8.85 -2.32
N HIS A 78 -9.71 9.14 -1.79
CA HIS A 78 -8.50 9.30 -2.60
C HIS A 78 -7.77 7.96 -2.77
N VAL A 79 -8.18 7.22 -3.80
CA VAL A 79 -7.65 5.91 -4.17
C VAL A 79 -6.67 6.01 -5.34
N GLY A 80 -6.86 7.00 -6.21
CA GLY A 80 -6.08 7.20 -7.44
C GLY A 80 -4.61 7.52 -7.16
N GLY A 81 -3.74 6.90 -7.92
CA GLY A 81 -2.30 7.10 -7.87
C GLY A 81 -1.55 6.15 -8.78
N MET A 82 -0.28 6.41 -9.00
CA MET A 82 0.62 5.47 -9.67
C MET A 82 1.13 4.46 -8.66
N VAL A 83 1.05 3.17 -9.04
CA VAL A 83 1.48 2.03 -8.22
C VAL A 83 2.67 1.31 -8.84
N ALA A 84 3.42 0.53 -8.04
CA ALA A 84 4.43 -0.36 -8.56
C ALA A 84 3.83 -1.38 -9.56
N PRO A 85 4.55 -1.79 -10.62
CA PRO A 85 5.93 -1.41 -10.94
C PRO A 85 6.06 -0.09 -11.72
N MET A 86 4.96 0.47 -12.24
CA MET A 86 4.97 1.67 -13.08
C MET A 86 5.52 2.90 -12.34
N ALA A 87 5.31 2.96 -11.03
CA ALA A 87 5.84 4.02 -10.18
C ALA A 87 7.38 4.05 -10.17
N ASP A 88 8.02 2.87 -10.21
CA ASP A 88 9.48 2.75 -10.22
C ASP A 88 10.09 2.95 -11.62
N TYR A 89 9.29 2.71 -12.65
CA TYR A 89 9.69 2.94 -14.04
C TYR A 89 9.61 4.41 -14.44
N HIS A 90 8.72 5.19 -13.79
CA HIS A 90 8.45 6.59 -14.09
C HIS A 90 8.48 7.49 -12.85
N PRO A 91 9.61 7.62 -12.13
CA PRO A 91 9.67 8.28 -10.83
C PRO A 91 9.20 9.75 -10.86
N ALA A 92 9.59 10.54 -11.87
CA ALA A 92 9.16 11.93 -11.98
C ALA A 92 7.64 12.08 -12.17
N LEU A 93 7.02 11.23 -12.99
CA LEU A 93 5.56 11.22 -13.16
C LEU A 93 4.88 10.74 -11.87
N THR A 94 5.45 9.75 -11.20
CA THR A 94 4.92 9.22 -9.93
C THR A 94 4.92 10.30 -8.85
N THR A 95 5.99 11.08 -8.74
CA THR A 95 6.06 12.23 -7.83
C THR A 95 4.95 13.24 -8.13
N LYS A 96 4.80 13.62 -9.40
CA LYS A 96 3.76 14.56 -9.84
C LYS A 96 2.35 14.03 -9.51
N VAL A 97 2.08 12.75 -9.80
CA VAL A 97 0.75 12.16 -9.58
C VAL A 97 0.49 11.91 -8.10
N ASN A 98 1.35 11.16 -7.40
CA ASN A 98 1.03 10.73 -6.03
C ASN A 98 1.09 11.88 -5.02
N ILE A 99 2.14 12.70 -5.07
CA ILE A 99 2.28 13.83 -4.14
C ILE A 99 1.40 15.00 -4.59
N GLY A 100 1.42 15.34 -5.89
CA GLY A 100 0.64 16.44 -6.43
C GLY A 100 -0.86 16.26 -6.24
N ALA A 101 -1.39 15.04 -6.48
CA ALA A 101 -2.81 14.77 -6.25
C ALA A 101 -3.22 14.92 -4.77
N ALA A 102 -2.42 14.39 -3.84
CA ALA A 102 -2.70 14.53 -2.41
C ALA A 102 -2.73 16.01 -1.98
N LYS A 103 -1.75 16.82 -2.44
CA LYS A 103 -1.72 18.27 -2.21
C LYS A 103 -2.92 18.98 -2.79
N ASN A 104 -3.30 18.65 -4.03
CA ASN A 104 -4.48 19.25 -4.69
C ASN A 104 -5.76 18.94 -3.94
N ILE A 105 -5.95 17.68 -3.49
CA ILE A 105 -7.13 17.27 -2.72
C ILE A 105 -7.20 18.00 -1.38
N VAL A 106 -6.10 18.01 -0.62
CA VAL A 106 -6.05 18.71 0.68
C VAL A 106 -6.38 20.20 0.48
N LYS A 107 -5.73 20.86 -0.48
CA LYS A 107 -5.96 22.27 -0.81
C LYS A 107 -7.39 22.53 -1.25
N ALA A 108 -7.97 21.66 -2.09
CA ALA A 108 -9.35 21.79 -2.56
C ALA A 108 -10.36 21.65 -1.41
N ILE A 109 -10.15 20.71 -0.48
CA ILE A 109 -11.00 20.58 0.73
C ILE A 109 -10.86 21.82 1.61
N GLN A 110 -9.63 22.30 1.87
CA GLN A 110 -9.38 23.48 2.70
C GLN A 110 -10.05 24.76 2.14
N SER A 111 -10.22 24.83 0.81
CA SER A 111 -10.87 25.98 0.15
C SER A 111 -12.40 25.96 0.23
N GLN A 112 -13.02 24.85 0.67
CA GLN A 112 -14.48 24.76 0.76
C GLN A 112 -15.02 25.50 2.00
N PRO A 113 -16.19 26.16 1.88
CA PRO A 113 -16.81 26.81 3.02
C PRO A 113 -17.21 25.83 4.13
N ASN A 114 -17.52 24.59 3.77
CA ASN A 114 -17.91 23.49 4.67
C ASN A 114 -16.77 22.48 4.92
N LYS A 115 -15.50 22.90 4.80
CA LYS A 115 -14.32 22.02 4.93
C LYS A 115 -14.32 21.13 6.18
N ASP A 116 -14.88 21.65 7.29
CA ASP A 116 -14.93 20.92 8.57
C ASP A 116 -16.00 19.82 8.63
N ALA A 117 -16.81 19.69 7.56
CA ALA A 117 -17.75 18.59 7.39
C ALA A 117 -17.27 17.53 6.37
N ILE A 118 -16.32 17.89 5.51
CA ILE A 118 -15.81 16.98 4.47
C ILE A 118 -14.86 15.95 5.10
N LYS A 119 -15.10 14.70 4.78
CA LYS A 119 -14.33 13.55 5.30
C LYS A 119 -13.40 12.99 4.24
N LEU A 120 -12.08 13.03 4.50
CA LEU A 120 -11.05 12.52 3.58
C LEU A 120 -10.61 11.11 3.99
N VAL A 121 -10.82 10.15 3.11
CA VAL A 121 -10.25 8.80 3.18
C VAL A 121 -9.10 8.71 2.18
N TYR A 122 -7.87 8.68 2.68
CA TYR A 122 -6.67 8.54 1.88
C TYR A 122 -6.16 7.10 1.89
N ILE A 123 -5.90 6.55 0.71
CA ILE A 123 -5.28 5.23 0.60
C ILE A 123 -3.77 5.38 0.60
N GLY A 124 -3.15 5.04 1.73
CA GLY A 124 -1.71 4.91 1.92
C GLY A 124 -1.18 3.56 1.42
N THR A 125 -0.02 3.16 1.91
CA THR A 125 0.58 1.85 1.61
C THR A 125 1.41 1.34 2.76
N VAL A 126 1.38 0.02 2.97
CA VAL A 126 2.29 -0.66 3.91
C VAL A 126 3.74 -0.70 3.43
N ALA A 127 3.98 -0.43 2.14
CA ALA A 127 5.34 -0.37 1.57
C ALA A 127 6.27 0.64 2.28
N GLN A 128 5.69 1.64 2.96
CA GLN A 128 6.42 2.63 3.75
C GLN A 128 7.31 2.02 4.85
N THR A 129 6.96 0.85 5.38
CA THR A 129 7.73 0.20 6.45
C THR A 129 8.97 -0.53 5.97
N GLY A 130 9.14 -0.71 4.66
CA GLY A 130 10.31 -1.30 4.02
C GLY A 130 10.50 -2.78 4.32
N ASP A 131 11.74 -3.24 4.30
CA ASP A 131 12.09 -4.66 4.45
C ASP A 131 11.70 -5.20 5.83
N ARG A 132 10.81 -6.19 5.83
CA ARG A 132 10.23 -6.81 7.02
C ARG A 132 10.29 -8.33 6.98
N ASN A 133 11.36 -8.88 6.44
CA ASN A 133 11.55 -10.33 6.44
C ASN A 133 11.60 -10.90 7.88
N PRO A 134 11.25 -12.17 8.08
CA PRO A 134 11.46 -12.83 9.37
C PRO A 134 12.90 -12.60 9.91
N PRO A 135 13.08 -12.37 11.21
CA PRO A 135 12.10 -12.51 12.31
C PRO A 135 11.32 -11.23 12.68
N ILE A 136 11.40 -10.16 11.88
CA ILE A 136 10.77 -8.85 12.17
C ILE A 136 9.51 -8.61 11.32
N HIS A 137 8.87 -9.66 10.84
CA HIS A 137 7.76 -9.63 9.87
C HIS A 137 6.39 -9.22 10.46
N TRP A 138 6.28 -9.04 11.75
CA TRP A 138 5.10 -8.46 12.38
C TRP A 138 5.18 -6.95 12.41
N GLY A 139 4.20 -6.28 11.79
CA GLY A 139 4.14 -4.83 11.69
C GLY A 139 2.85 -4.25 12.29
N ARG A 140 2.89 -2.96 12.64
CA ARG A 140 1.75 -2.18 13.11
C ARG A 140 1.91 -0.71 12.73
N THR A 141 0.85 0.06 12.87
CA THR A 141 0.92 1.52 12.78
C THR A 141 1.84 2.08 13.87
N GLY A 142 2.53 3.18 13.58
CA GLY A 142 3.55 3.73 14.48
C GLY A 142 4.94 3.13 14.33
N ASP A 143 5.08 1.94 13.75
CA ASP A 143 6.40 1.39 13.43
C ASP A 143 7.20 2.39 12.57
N PRO A 144 8.49 2.59 12.86
CA PRO A 144 9.33 3.53 12.11
C PRO A 144 9.28 3.26 10.60
N ILE A 145 9.00 4.28 9.83
CA ILE A 145 9.04 4.22 8.37
C ILE A 145 10.48 4.05 7.91
N LYS A 146 10.71 3.04 7.07
CA LYS A 146 12.00 2.74 6.46
C LYS A 146 11.77 2.23 5.04
N ILE A 147 11.72 3.15 4.10
CA ILE A 147 11.42 2.84 2.70
C ILE A 147 12.51 1.94 2.11
N SER A 148 12.11 0.91 1.37
CA SER A 148 13.02 0.06 0.61
C SER A 148 13.76 0.85 -0.46
N ILE A 149 15.01 0.51 -0.72
CA ILE A 149 15.85 1.19 -1.73
C ILE A 149 15.22 0.96 -3.11
N TYR A 150 15.09 2.02 -3.91
CA TYR A 150 14.47 2.04 -5.24
C TYR A 150 12.94 1.85 -5.26
N ASP A 151 12.27 1.97 -4.13
CA ASP A 151 10.81 1.94 -4.04
C ASP A 151 10.24 3.37 -4.13
N ASN A 152 10.14 3.91 -5.35
CA ASN A 152 9.56 5.24 -5.59
C ASN A 152 8.07 5.29 -5.25
N TYR A 153 7.36 4.16 -5.35
CA TYR A 153 5.98 4.08 -4.92
C TYR A 153 5.87 4.37 -3.42
N ALA A 154 6.60 3.63 -2.60
CA ALA A 154 6.59 3.83 -1.15
C ALA A 154 7.03 5.25 -0.76
N LEU A 155 8.08 5.79 -1.40
CA LEU A 155 8.58 7.14 -1.15
C LEU A 155 7.50 8.19 -1.40
N THR A 156 6.89 8.18 -2.57
CA THR A 156 5.88 9.19 -2.94
C THR A 156 4.61 9.07 -2.11
N LYS A 157 4.21 7.84 -1.76
CA LYS A 157 3.07 7.59 -0.86
C LYS A 157 3.36 8.03 0.58
N THR A 158 4.60 7.90 1.05
CA THR A 158 5.02 8.39 2.38
C THR A 158 4.92 9.91 2.45
N ILE A 159 5.42 10.61 1.43
CA ILE A 159 5.34 12.08 1.37
C ILE A 159 3.88 12.54 1.28
N ALA A 160 3.07 11.87 0.45
CA ALA A 160 1.64 12.18 0.31
C ALA A 160 0.85 11.92 1.60
N GLU A 161 1.15 10.85 2.34
CA GLU A 161 0.52 10.58 3.64
C GLU A 161 0.84 11.68 4.67
N ARG A 162 2.09 12.15 4.70
CA ARG A 162 2.49 13.28 5.55
C ARG A 162 1.67 14.54 5.25
N GLU A 163 1.43 14.87 3.98
CA GLU A 163 0.59 16.01 3.58
C GLU A 163 -0.84 15.87 4.13
N VAL A 164 -1.40 14.65 4.14
CA VAL A 164 -2.74 14.39 4.67
C VAL A 164 -2.77 14.50 6.20
N ILE A 165 -1.84 13.86 6.91
CA ILE A 165 -1.80 13.86 8.38
C ILE A 165 -1.59 15.28 8.92
N GLU A 166 -0.70 16.06 8.28
CA GLU A 166 -0.33 17.42 8.68
C GLU A 166 -1.24 18.51 8.05
N SER A 167 -2.32 18.11 7.35
CA SER A 167 -3.20 19.02 6.63
C SER A 167 -4.00 19.98 7.50
N GLY A 168 -4.18 19.66 8.78
CA GLY A 168 -5.09 20.39 9.67
C GLY A 168 -6.58 20.18 9.36
N LEU A 169 -6.95 19.25 8.48
CA LEU A 169 -8.34 18.89 8.22
C LEU A 169 -8.96 18.27 9.46
N LYS A 170 -10.22 18.56 9.72
CA LYS A 170 -10.95 18.04 10.87
C LYS A 170 -11.19 16.54 10.76
N TYR A 171 -11.47 16.05 9.56
CA TYR A 171 -11.73 14.63 9.30
C TYR A 171 -10.83 14.11 8.19
N TRP A 172 -9.87 13.29 8.55
CA TRP A 172 -9.06 12.51 7.63
C TRP A 172 -8.78 11.13 8.22
N VAL A 173 -8.51 10.16 7.37
CA VAL A 173 -7.98 8.85 7.77
C VAL A 173 -6.98 8.39 6.71
N SER A 174 -5.85 7.82 7.13
CA SER A 174 -4.93 7.14 6.24
C SER A 174 -5.07 5.63 6.40
N LEU A 175 -5.41 4.95 5.31
CA LEU A 175 -5.60 3.51 5.23
C LEU A 175 -4.45 2.92 4.41
N ARG A 176 -3.47 2.30 5.08
CA ARG A 176 -2.27 1.72 4.46
C ARG A 176 -2.60 0.38 3.83
N GLN A 177 -2.72 0.38 2.51
CA GLN A 177 -3.08 -0.79 1.72
C GLN A 177 -1.92 -1.78 1.65
N THR A 178 -2.21 -3.05 1.96
CA THR A 178 -1.36 -4.21 1.70
C THR A 178 -1.47 -4.72 0.25
N GLY A 179 -0.83 -5.84 -0.05
CA GLY A 179 -0.97 -6.52 -1.36
C GLY A 179 -2.42 -6.84 -1.67
N VAL A 180 -2.86 -6.42 -2.87
CA VAL A 180 -4.27 -6.57 -3.30
C VAL A 180 -4.40 -7.75 -4.23
N LEU A 181 -5.32 -8.65 -3.89
CA LEU A 181 -5.71 -9.79 -4.73
C LEU A 181 -6.89 -9.41 -5.63
N TYR A 182 -6.74 -9.62 -6.93
CA TYR A 182 -7.79 -9.40 -7.93
C TYR A 182 -7.68 -10.45 -9.05
N PHE A 183 -8.77 -10.76 -9.75
CA PHE A 183 -8.80 -11.85 -10.72
C PHE A 183 -7.80 -11.71 -11.88
N ASP A 184 -7.51 -10.49 -12.29
CA ASP A 184 -6.56 -10.20 -13.37
C ASP A 184 -5.10 -10.19 -12.93
N LEU A 185 -4.78 -10.44 -11.64
CA LEU A 185 -3.42 -10.45 -11.11
C LEU A 185 -2.50 -11.37 -11.94
N MET A 186 -3.00 -12.55 -12.32
CA MET A 186 -2.25 -13.53 -13.12
C MET A 186 -1.98 -13.07 -14.56
N LYS A 187 -2.66 -12.03 -15.06
CA LYS A 187 -2.36 -11.46 -16.38
C LYS A 187 -1.07 -10.62 -16.38
N ASN A 188 -0.62 -10.21 -15.19
CA ASN A 188 0.57 -9.38 -14.99
C ASN A 188 1.86 -10.18 -14.77
N THR A 189 1.85 -11.50 -14.99
CA THR A 189 3.01 -12.39 -14.81
C THR A 189 4.20 -12.07 -15.75
N ASN A 190 4.06 -11.06 -16.60
CA ASN A 190 5.09 -10.63 -17.55
C ASN A 190 5.98 -9.50 -17.00
N ASP A 191 5.81 -9.12 -15.74
CA ASP A 191 6.62 -8.10 -15.07
C ASP A 191 7.64 -8.73 -14.13
N PRO A 192 8.90 -8.27 -14.14
CA PRO A 192 9.97 -8.83 -13.30
C PRO A 192 9.80 -8.53 -11.80
N ILE A 193 8.89 -7.65 -11.40
CA ILE A 193 8.64 -7.31 -9.98
C ILE A 193 8.31 -8.54 -9.13
N MET A 194 7.73 -9.59 -9.72
CA MET A 194 7.47 -10.84 -9.02
C MET A 194 8.73 -11.50 -8.42
N PHE A 195 9.91 -11.20 -8.96
CA PHE A 195 11.18 -11.72 -8.46
C PHE A 195 11.84 -10.81 -7.41
N HIS A 196 11.26 -9.65 -7.12
CA HIS A 196 11.77 -8.76 -6.07
C HIS A 196 11.35 -9.19 -4.67
N GLU A 197 10.32 -10.01 -4.58
CA GLU A 197 9.82 -10.52 -3.31
C GLU A 197 10.60 -11.78 -2.88
N PRO A 198 11.19 -11.79 -1.66
CA PRO A 198 11.88 -12.96 -1.13
C PRO A 198 10.94 -14.15 -0.99
N LEU A 199 11.42 -15.36 -1.36
CA LEU A 199 10.64 -16.60 -1.20
C LEU A 199 10.20 -16.84 0.25
N ASN A 200 11.09 -16.56 1.21
CA ASN A 200 10.82 -16.67 2.65
C ASN A 200 10.22 -15.37 3.23
N GLY A 201 9.78 -14.43 2.39
CA GLY A 201 8.99 -13.26 2.79
C GLY A 201 7.56 -13.64 3.15
N VAL A 202 6.86 -12.73 3.81
CA VAL A 202 5.47 -12.93 4.24
C VAL A 202 4.54 -11.86 3.66
N PHE A 203 3.27 -12.23 3.49
CA PHE A 203 2.19 -11.30 3.19
C PHE A 203 0.94 -11.56 4.02
N GLU A 204 0.25 -10.49 4.38
CA GLU A 204 -1.14 -10.51 4.75
C GLU A 204 -1.93 -9.82 3.63
N TRP A 205 -2.51 -10.60 2.74
CA TRP A 205 -3.23 -10.14 1.58
C TRP A 205 -4.61 -9.57 1.93
N VAL A 206 -5.21 -8.86 0.98
CA VAL A 206 -6.64 -8.48 1.00
C VAL A 206 -7.19 -8.51 -0.42
N THR A 207 -8.48 -8.80 -0.59
CA THR A 207 -9.09 -8.77 -1.92
C THR A 207 -9.44 -7.34 -2.35
N ALA A 208 -9.46 -7.08 -3.65
CA ALA A 208 -9.96 -5.80 -4.19
C ALA A 208 -11.44 -5.59 -3.81
N ARG A 209 -12.24 -6.67 -3.72
CA ARG A 209 -13.65 -6.62 -3.27
C ARG A 209 -13.76 -6.12 -1.85
N ASP A 210 -12.97 -6.67 -0.94
CA ASP A 210 -12.98 -6.25 0.46
C ASP A 210 -12.48 -4.82 0.61
N SER A 211 -11.42 -4.43 -0.12
CA SER A 211 -10.94 -3.05 -0.15
C SER A 211 -12.01 -2.07 -0.70
N GLY A 212 -12.76 -2.47 -1.71
CA GLY A 212 -13.88 -1.68 -2.24
C GLY A 212 -15.02 -1.53 -1.24
N ARG A 213 -15.38 -2.62 -0.55
CA ARG A 213 -16.40 -2.62 0.53
C ARG A 213 -15.96 -1.73 1.69
N MET A 214 -14.71 -1.82 2.10
CA MET A 214 -14.11 -0.96 3.11
C MET A 214 -14.30 0.53 2.78
N LEU A 215 -14.02 0.94 1.54
CA LEU A 215 -14.17 2.32 1.09
C LEU A 215 -15.63 2.78 1.16
N ALA A 216 -16.58 1.97 0.72
CA ALA A 216 -18.00 2.32 0.80
C ALA A 216 -18.49 2.35 2.25
N ASN A 217 -18.04 1.42 3.10
CA ASN A 217 -18.41 1.39 4.52
C ASN A 217 -17.84 2.59 5.29
N ALA A 218 -16.69 3.14 4.89
CA ALA A 218 -16.14 4.36 5.47
C ALA A 218 -17.02 5.60 5.23
N CYS A 219 -17.96 5.53 4.27
CA CYS A 219 -18.92 6.61 3.98
C CYS A 219 -20.26 6.49 4.73
N GLU A 220 -20.43 5.45 5.56
CA GLU A 220 -21.68 5.24 6.31
C GLU A 220 -21.75 6.15 7.54
N ASP A 221 -22.97 6.54 7.90
CA ASP A 221 -23.22 7.39 9.10
C ASP A 221 -22.92 6.65 10.42
N SER A 222 -22.80 5.33 10.38
CA SER A 222 -22.45 4.49 11.55
C SER A 222 -20.97 4.56 11.93
N VAL A 223 -20.11 5.16 11.09
CA VAL A 223 -18.68 5.32 11.38
C VAL A 223 -18.49 6.32 12.51
N PRO A 224 -17.96 5.91 13.68
CA PRO A 224 -17.87 6.78 14.85
C PRO A 224 -16.78 7.85 14.71
N GLU A 225 -16.87 8.89 15.55
CA GLU A 225 -15.93 10.02 15.52
C GLU A 225 -14.48 9.62 15.78
N ASP A 226 -14.24 8.63 16.61
CA ASP A 226 -12.89 8.16 16.97
C ASP A 226 -12.20 7.33 15.88
N PHE A 227 -12.90 7.03 14.80
CA PHE A 227 -12.32 6.49 13.57
C PHE A 227 -11.42 7.50 12.84
N TRP A 228 -11.77 8.79 12.90
CA TRP A 228 -11.10 9.85 12.15
C TRP A 228 -9.80 10.33 12.83
N CYS A 229 -8.96 11.00 12.07
CA CYS A 229 -7.64 11.47 12.48
C CYS A 229 -6.73 10.32 12.94
N ARG A 230 -6.80 9.18 12.25
CA ARG A 230 -6.02 7.97 12.54
C ARG A 230 -5.40 7.37 11.28
N ILE A 231 -4.48 6.46 11.52
CA ILE A 231 -3.82 5.63 10.52
C ILE A 231 -4.17 4.17 10.83
N TYR A 232 -4.50 3.39 9.79
CA TYR A 232 -4.81 1.97 9.93
C TYR A 232 -4.07 1.17 8.86
N ASN A 233 -3.69 -0.06 9.20
CA ASN A 233 -3.24 -1.05 8.22
C ASN A 233 -4.45 -1.82 7.68
N ILE A 234 -4.56 -1.90 6.35
CA ILE A 234 -5.55 -2.73 5.66
C ILE A 234 -4.92 -4.11 5.46
N GLY A 235 -5.53 -5.14 6.01
CA GLY A 235 -5.15 -6.54 5.80
C GLY A 235 -6.38 -7.44 5.86
N GLY A 236 -6.29 -8.61 5.22
CA GLY A 236 -7.36 -9.62 5.22
C GLY A 236 -7.45 -10.43 6.52
N GLY A 237 -6.53 -10.21 7.47
CA GLY A 237 -6.42 -10.96 8.71
C GLY A 237 -5.72 -12.31 8.54
N GLU A 238 -5.76 -13.13 9.57
CA GLU A 238 -5.04 -14.41 9.63
C GLU A 238 -5.31 -15.33 8.44
N LYS A 239 -6.55 -15.39 7.94
CA LYS A 239 -6.96 -16.22 6.80
C LYS A 239 -6.34 -15.79 5.46
N TYR A 240 -5.71 -14.64 5.42
CA TYR A 240 -5.02 -14.10 4.23
C TYR A 240 -3.51 -14.01 4.41
N ARG A 241 -2.94 -14.58 5.48
CA ARG A 241 -1.49 -14.66 5.72
C ARG A 241 -0.88 -15.83 5.01
N SER A 242 0.22 -15.58 4.33
CA SER A 242 1.04 -16.62 3.68
C SER A 242 2.52 -16.24 3.66
N MET A 243 3.36 -17.25 3.49
CA MET A 243 4.72 -17.05 2.97
C MET A 243 4.64 -16.82 1.46
N ASN A 244 5.63 -16.15 0.88
CA ASN A 244 5.65 -15.95 -0.58
C ASN A 244 5.76 -17.31 -1.32
N TRP A 245 6.59 -18.23 -0.85
CA TRP A 245 6.69 -19.54 -1.50
C TRP A 245 5.38 -20.33 -1.48
N GLU A 246 4.56 -20.19 -0.43
CA GLU A 246 3.21 -20.79 -0.38
C GLU A 246 2.30 -20.17 -1.43
N PHE A 247 2.31 -18.83 -1.52
CA PHE A 247 1.54 -18.11 -2.52
C PHE A 247 1.98 -18.47 -3.96
N MET A 248 3.30 -18.60 -4.20
CA MET A 248 3.83 -19.07 -5.48
C MET A 248 3.37 -20.49 -5.81
N GLN A 249 3.31 -21.39 -4.83
CA GLN A 249 2.80 -22.76 -5.01
C GLN A 249 1.30 -22.75 -5.35
N MET A 250 0.50 -21.95 -4.66
CA MET A 250 -0.92 -21.81 -4.94
C MET A 250 -1.17 -21.25 -6.35
N THR A 251 -0.50 -20.15 -6.70
CA THR A 251 -0.72 -19.46 -7.99
C THR A 251 -0.17 -20.25 -9.17
N SER A 252 0.94 -20.98 -9.04
CA SER A 252 1.43 -21.86 -10.10
C SER A 252 0.45 -22.97 -10.45
N SER A 253 -0.34 -23.42 -9.46
CA SER A 253 -1.39 -24.42 -9.68
C SER A 253 -2.52 -23.92 -10.59
N LEU A 254 -2.77 -22.60 -10.64
CA LEU A 254 -3.77 -21.99 -11.50
C LEU A 254 -3.48 -22.18 -13.00
N VAL A 255 -2.18 -22.23 -13.32
CA VAL A 255 -1.70 -22.48 -14.69
C VAL A 255 -1.34 -23.96 -14.91
N GLY A 256 -1.78 -24.86 -14.02
CA GLY A 256 -1.58 -26.29 -14.15
C GLY A 256 -0.19 -26.81 -13.80
N VAL A 257 0.68 -25.98 -13.22
CA VAL A 257 1.99 -26.37 -12.72
C VAL A 257 1.87 -26.82 -11.26
N LYS A 258 2.01 -28.10 -11.00
CA LYS A 258 1.84 -28.69 -9.66
C LYS A 258 2.98 -28.35 -8.68
N ASP A 259 4.13 -28.00 -9.20
CA ASP A 259 5.33 -27.73 -8.43
C ASP A 259 6.06 -26.53 -9.05
N PHE A 260 5.99 -25.38 -8.39
CA PHE A 260 6.58 -24.13 -8.88
C PHE A 260 8.09 -24.19 -9.04
N ARG A 261 8.79 -25.08 -8.33
CA ARG A 261 10.24 -25.30 -8.43
C ARG A 261 10.67 -25.75 -9.83
N LYS A 262 9.73 -26.30 -10.62
CA LYS A 262 9.98 -26.73 -12.00
C LYS A 262 10.03 -25.58 -13.00
N ILE A 263 9.52 -24.39 -12.64
CA ILE A 263 9.41 -23.25 -13.54
C ILE A 263 10.21 -22.02 -13.10
N TRP A 264 10.71 -22.00 -11.87
CA TRP A 264 11.57 -20.95 -11.34
C TRP A 264 12.83 -21.52 -10.70
N GLU A 265 13.80 -20.66 -10.41
CA GLU A 265 14.99 -21.00 -9.59
C GLU A 265 15.05 -20.12 -8.35
N PRO A 266 15.62 -20.61 -7.22
CA PRO A 266 15.68 -19.81 -5.99
C PRO A 266 16.43 -18.50 -6.18
N ASN A 267 17.52 -18.52 -6.93
CA ASN A 267 18.37 -17.34 -7.19
C ASN A 267 17.79 -16.33 -8.20
N TRP A 268 16.56 -16.55 -8.68
CA TRP A 268 15.83 -15.52 -9.41
C TRP A 268 15.12 -14.55 -8.47
N PHE A 269 14.82 -14.97 -7.24
CA PHE A 269 14.13 -14.16 -6.24
C PHE A 269 15.13 -13.41 -5.38
N ALA A 270 14.81 -12.13 -5.10
CA ALA A 270 15.56 -11.32 -4.14
C ALA A 270 15.56 -11.97 -2.75
N THR A 271 16.53 -11.62 -1.91
CA THR A 271 16.61 -12.12 -0.54
C THR A 271 16.24 -11.07 0.51
N ARG A 272 16.10 -9.80 0.12
CA ARG A 272 15.83 -8.65 0.99
C ARG A 272 15.24 -7.48 0.22
N ASN A 273 15.00 -6.38 0.92
CA ASN A 273 14.55 -5.09 0.37
C ASN A 273 13.11 -5.11 -0.15
N PHE A 274 12.24 -5.87 0.53
CA PHE A 274 10.82 -5.94 0.21
C PHE A 274 9.93 -5.76 1.46
N HIS A 275 8.75 -5.17 1.30
CA HIS A 275 7.90 -4.66 2.37
C HIS A 275 6.80 -5.63 2.85
N GLY A 276 6.93 -6.91 2.58
CA GLY A 276 5.95 -7.91 3.04
C GLY A 276 5.93 -8.04 4.55
N GLN A 277 4.72 -8.09 5.15
CA GLN A 277 4.55 -8.24 6.59
C GLN A 277 3.16 -8.78 6.96
N TRP A 278 3.04 -9.32 8.17
CA TRP A 278 1.76 -9.58 8.85
C TRP A 278 1.47 -8.45 9.83
N TYR A 279 0.19 -8.17 10.10
CA TYR A 279 -0.18 -7.02 10.93
C TYR A 279 -0.67 -7.46 12.30
N LEU A 280 -0.22 -6.73 13.32
CA LEU A 280 -0.69 -6.83 14.69
C LEU A 280 -2.04 -6.12 14.90
N ASP A 281 -2.35 -5.16 14.01
CA ASP A 281 -3.41 -4.17 14.20
C ASP A 281 -4.42 -4.08 13.06
N SER A 282 -4.32 -4.91 12.02
CA SER A 282 -5.27 -4.87 10.89
C SER A 282 -6.72 -5.20 11.30
N ASP A 283 -6.91 -5.89 12.43
CA ASP A 283 -8.24 -6.19 12.99
C ASP A 283 -8.92 -4.94 13.56
N GLU A 284 -8.16 -3.88 13.87
CA GLU A 284 -8.75 -2.63 14.35
C GLU A 284 -9.62 -1.98 13.25
N LEU A 285 -9.15 -1.96 12.02
CA LEU A 285 -9.93 -1.44 10.89
C LEU A 285 -11.16 -2.29 10.60
N GLU A 286 -11.04 -3.61 10.70
CA GLU A 286 -12.18 -4.54 10.53
C GLU A 286 -13.29 -4.27 11.54
N ARG A 287 -12.95 -3.97 12.80
CA ARG A 287 -13.95 -3.63 13.84
C ARG A 287 -14.76 -2.39 13.52
N TYR A 288 -14.17 -1.42 12.80
CA TYR A 288 -14.87 -0.22 12.38
C TYR A 288 -15.69 -0.42 11.11
N LEU A 289 -15.14 -1.12 10.13
CA LEU A 289 -15.66 -1.10 8.78
C LEU A 289 -16.25 -2.43 8.28
N HIS A 290 -16.06 -3.54 8.99
CA HIS A 290 -16.66 -4.86 8.68
C HIS A 290 -16.55 -5.22 7.18
N PHE A 291 -15.34 -5.23 6.65
CA PHE A 291 -15.12 -5.35 5.21
C PHE A 291 -14.61 -6.71 4.74
N ARG A 292 -14.05 -7.51 5.65
CA ARG A 292 -13.39 -8.78 5.33
C ARG A 292 -14.36 -9.87 4.92
N SER A 293 -13.95 -10.72 4.00
CA SER A 293 -14.69 -11.91 3.60
C SER A 293 -13.77 -13.03 3.12
N GLY A 294 -14.18 -14.28 3.30
CA GLY A 294 -13.50 -15.45 2.78
C GLY A 294 -12.11 -15.72 3.35
N SER A 295 -11.30 -16.40 2.55
CA SER A 295 -9.91 -16.77 2.83
C SER A 295 -9.06 -16.72 1.56
N LEU A 296 -7.73 -16.80 1.72
CA LEU A 296 -6.80 -16.86 0.59
C LEU A 296 -7.05 -18.09 -0.29
N GLU A 297 -7.31 -19.24 0.34
CA GLU A 297 -7.61 -20.50 -0.38
C GLU A 297 -8.90 -20.39 -1.18
N GLU A 298 -9.98 -19.82 -0.61
CA GLU A 298 -11.23 -19.58 -1.30
C GLU A 298 -11.04 -18.64 -2.48
N PHE A 299 -10.29 -17.55 -2.29
CA PHE A 299 -9.99 -16.63 -3.40
C PHE A 299 -9.19 -17.30 -4.52
N VAL A 300 -8.18 -18.11 -4.20
CA VAL A 300 -7.41 -18.88 -5.19
C VAL A 300 -8.30 -19.89 -5.92
N ALA A 301 -9.25 -20.51 -5.23
CA ALA A 301 -10.24 -21.40 -5.86
C ALA A 301 -11.13 -20.65 -6.87
N GLU A 302 -11.63 -19.45 -6.49
CA GLU A 302 -12.39 -18.60 -7.40
C GLU A 302 -11.53 -18.15 -8.62
N MET A 303 -10.26 -17.79 -8.41
CA MET A 303 -9.34 -17.46 -9.51
C MET A 303 -9.21 -18.62 -10.50
N LYS A 304 -9.17 -19.86 -10.02
CA LYS A 304 -9.08 -21.04 -10.87
C LYS A 304 -10.31 -21.22 -11.76
N GLU A 305 -11.49 -20.89 -11.26
CA GLU A 305 -12.73 -20.93 -12.05
C GLU A 305 -12.71 -19.85 -13.15
N HIS A 306 -12.24 -18.66 -12.83
CA HIS A 306 -12.16 -17.51 -13.74
C HIS A 306 -10.94 -17.53 -14.66
N ALA A 307 -10.01 -18.47 -14.47
CA ALA A 307 -8.79 -18.55 -15.27
C ALA A 307 -9.11 -18.73 -16.77
N PRO A 308 -8.43 -17.98 -17.67
CA PRO A 308 -8.62 -18.13 -19.11
C PRO A 308 -8.42 -19.58 -19.55
N LYS A 309 -9.23 -20.03 -20.52
CA LYS A 309 -9.13 -21.41 -21.06
C LYS A 309 -7.70 -21.75 -21.53
N VAL A 310 -6.97 -20.76 -22.06
CA VAL A 310 -5.57 -20.89 -22.47
C VAL A 310 -4.66 -21.24 -21.28
N ALA A 311 -4.87 -20.64 -20.10
CA ALA A 311 -4.10 -20.96 -18.90
C ALA A 311 -4.29 -22.43 -18.49
N LYS A 312 -5.48 -22.99 -18.71
CA LYS A 312 -5.78 -24.40 -18.45
C LYS A 312 -5.05 -25.36 -19.40
N LEU A 313 -4.55 -24.87 -20.55
CA LEU A 313 -3.74 -25.65 -21.50
C LEU A 313 -2.28 -25.70 -21.08
N ALA A 314 -1.81 -24.81 -20.21
CA ALA A 314 -0.41 -24.77 -19.75
C ALA A 314 0.01 -26.07 -19.06
N LYS A 315 -0.93 -26.83 -18.47
CA LYS A 315 -0.65 -28.17 -17.91
C LYS A 315 -0.09 -29.20 -18.91
N TYR A 316 -0.26 -28.96 -20.21
CA TYR A 316 0.26 -29.83 -21.28
C TYR A 316 1.62 -29.36 -21.80
N ILE A 317 2.08 -28.17 -21.37
CA ILE A 317 3.36 -27.61 -21.77
C ILE A 317 4.43 -28.15 -20.82
N PRO A 318 5.54 -28.71 -21.30
CA PRO A 318 6.63 -29.13 -20.43
C PRO A 318 7.16 -27.99 -19.59
N SER A 319 7.39 -28.20 -18.28
CA SER A 319 7.78 -27.15 -17.34
C SER A 319 9.09 -26.44 -17.76
N TRP A 320 10.02 -27.14 -18.42
CA TRP A 320 11.25 -26.54 -18.94
C TRP A 320 10.97 -25.48 -20.03
N VAL A 321 9.92 -25.64 -20.82
CA VAL A 321 9.49 -24.64 -21.82
C VAL A 321 8.97 -23.40 -21.10
N ILE A 322 8.08 -23.58 -20.12
CA ILE A 322 7.53 -22.49 -19.32
C ILE A 322 8.66 -21.73 -18.60
N LYS A 323 9.59 -22.48 -17.96
CA LYS A 323 10.75 -21.91 -17.28
C LYS A 323 11.63 -21.07 -18.20
N ASN A 324 12.06 -21.64 -19.33
CA ASN A 324 13.10 -21.02 -20.17
C ASN A 324 12.57 -20.05 -21.22
N LEU A 325 11.32 -20.23 -21.69
CA LEU A 325 10.75 -19.40 -22.75
C LEU A 325 9.72 -18.37 -22.21
N VAL A 326 9.22 -18.53 -20.98
CA VAL A 326 8.31 -17.57 -20.36
C VAL A 326 8.99 -16.83 -19.23
N PHE A 327 9.34 -17.51 -18.13
CA PHE A 327 9.77 -16.81 -16.91
C PHE A 327 11.24 -16.35 -16.90
N LYS A 328 12.16 -17.14 -17.45
CA LYS A 328 13.57 -16.71 -17.54
C LYS A 328 13.76 -15.44 -18.36
N PRO A 329 13.09 -15.24 -19.51
CA PRO A 329 13.05 -13.96 -20.20
C PRO A 329 12.51 -12.80 -19.35
N VAL A 330 11.49 -13.04 -18.52
CA VAL A 330 10.94 -12.03 -17.62
C VAL A 330 11.98 -11.60 -16.58
N ALA A 331 12.67 -12.55 -15.92
CA ALA A 331 13.74 -12.25 -14.97
C ALA A 331 14.95 -11.54 -15.63
N ASN A 332 15.10 -11.61 -16.96
CA ASN A 332 16.13 -10.94 -17.73
C ASN A 332 15.68 -9.60 -18.39
N LYS A 333 14.45 -9.14 -18.16
CA LYS A 333 14.03 -7.80 -18.58
C LYS A 333 14.74 -6.71 -17.80
N PRO A 334 14.83 -5.46 -18.31
CA PRO A 334 15.18 -4.32 -17.47
C PRO A 334 14.38 -4.35 -16.16
N PHE A 335 15.02 -4.02 -15.05
CA PHE A 335 14.48 -4.19 -13.67
C PHE A 335 14.35 -5.65 -13.16
N GLY A 336 14.65 -6.67 -13.99
CA GLY A 336 14.67 -8.06 -13.53
C GLY A 336 15.96 -8.41 -12.82
N THR A 337 15.86 -9.34 -11.87
CA THR A 337 16.98 -9.77 -11.01
C THR A 337 18.16 -10.34 -11.82
N LEU A 338 17.89 -11.23 -12.79
CA LEU A 338 18.96 -11.80 -13.65
C LEU A 338 19.57 -10.76 -14.59
N TYR A 339 18.80 -9.74 -14.98
CA TYR A 339 19.31 -8.63 -15.77
C TYR A 339 20.39 -7.86 -15.02
N TRP A 340 20.20 -7.65 -13.70
CA TRP A 340 21.17 -6.91 -12.89
C TRP A 340 22.53 -7.60 -12.85
N PHE A 341 22.57 -8.92 -12.69
CA PHE A 341 23.83 -9.70 -12.72
C PHE A 341 24.47 -9.67 -14.10
N LYS A 342 23.68 -9.89 -15.16
CA LYS A 342 24.18 -9.86 -16.55
C LYS A 342 24.78 -8.51 -16.96
N HIS A 343 24.25 -7.42 -16.42
CA HIS A 343 24.63 -6.05 -16.77
C HIS A 343 25.36 -5.31 -15.64
N HIS A 344 25.90 -6.03 -14.66
CA HIS A 344 26.72 -5.50 -13.56
C HIS A 344 26.10 -4.29 -12.86
N ARG A 345 24.80 -4.40 -12.48
CA ARG A 345 24.08 -3.38 -11.76
C ARG A 345 24.33 -3.50 -10.26
N GLU A 346 25.59 -3.23 -9.83
CA GLU A 346 26.10 -3.49 -8.48
C GLU A 346 25.19 -2.88 -7.38
N ASN A 347 24.71 -1.65 -7.57
CA ASN A 347 23.84 -1.00 -6.59
C ASN A 347 22.51 -1.77 -6.40
N ARG A 348 21.94 -2.34 -7.48
CA ARG A 348 20.73 -3.17 -7.41
C ARG A 348 21.05 -4.52 -6.76
N ILE A 349 22.16 -5.15 -7.14
CA ILE A 349 22.62 -6.41 -6.53
C ILE A 349 22.79 -6.22 -5.03
N THR A 350 23.48 -5.17 -4.61
CA THR A 350 23.67 -4.86 -3.19
C THR A 350 22.34 -4.65 -2.46
N ALA A 351 21.42 -3.88 -3.05
CA ALA A 351 20.13 -3.62 -2.41
C ALA A 351 19.30 -4.89 -2.21
N PHE A 352 19.21 -5.76 -3.20
CA PHE A 352 18.27 -6.89 -3.21
C PHE A 352 18.88 -8.24 -2.81
N PHE A 353 20.22 -8.37 -2.86
CA PHE A 353 20.94 -9.62 -2.51
C PHE A 353 22.07 -9.42 -1.51
N GLY A 354 22.50 -8.19 -1.26
CA GLY A 354 23.65 -7.86 -0.43
C GLY A 354 24.95 -7.84 -1.20
N SER A 355 25.28 -8.89 -1.92
CA SER A 355 26.41 -8.94 -2.82
C SER A 355 26.23 -10.05 -3.88
N LYS A 356 27.10 -10.07 -4.88
CA LYS A 356 27.16 -11.14 -5.87
C LYS A 356 27.53 -12.49 -5.24
N GLU A 357 28.45 -12.48 -4.28
CA GLU A 357 28.89 -13.69 -3.55
C GLU A 357 27.74 -14.29 -2.75
N GLN A 358 26.91 -13.46 -2.11
CA GLN A 358 25.71 -13.90 -1.40
C GLN A 358 24.68 -14.51 -2.35
N TRP A 359 24.51 -13.92 -3.54
CA TRP A 359 23.64 -14.49 -4.57
C TRP A 359 24.16 -15.84 -5.08
N GLU A 360 25.47 -16.00 -5.31
CA GLU A 360 26.09 -17.26 -5.74
C GLU A 360 25.97 -18.36 -4.68
N GLN A 361 25.78 -17.99 -3.41
CA GLN A 361 25.56 -18.92 -2.30
C GLN A 361 24.11 -19.36 -2.14
N ILE A 362 23.15 -18.77 -2.89
CA ILE A 362 21.75 -19.20 -2.84
C ILE A 362 21.69 -20.66 -3.32
N PRO A 363 21.21 -21.60 -2.48
CA PRO A 363 21.24 -23.02 -2.83
C PRO A 363 20.25 -23.36 -3.93
N SER A 364 20.51 -24.45 -4.65
CA SER A 364 19.53 -25.07 -5.53
C SER A 364 18.31 -25.58 -4.75
N TRP A 365 17.22 -25.89 -5.43
CA TRP A 365 16.00 -26.41 -4.81
C TRP A 365 16.21 -27.65 -3.94
N GLU A 366 17.22 -28.46 -4.22
CA GLU A 366 17.55 -29.66 -3.44
C GLU A 366 18.01 -29.33 -2.02
N HIS A 367 18.61 -28.16 -1.84
CA HIS A 367 19.18 -27.69 -0.58
C HIS A 367 18.51 -26.42 -0.05
N PHE A 368 17.50 -25.91 -0.75
CA PHE A 368 16.77 -24.71 -0.33
C PHE A 368 15.85 -25.00 0.86
N THR A 369 16.00 -24.21 1.91
CA THR A 369 15.15 -24.32 3.10
C THR A 369 13.96 -23.39 2.98
N PHE A 370 12.76 -23.95 3.00
CA PHE A 370 11.52 -23.21 3.13
C PHE A 370 11.31 -22.88 4.61
N GLU A 371 11.63 -21.64 4.95
CA GLU A 371 11.43 -21.15 6.30
C GLU A 371 9.94 -21.00 6.59
N GLN A 372 9.60 -21.13 7.88
CA GLN A 372 8.27 -20.82 8.40
C GLN A 372 8.39 -19.59 9.29
N ALA A 373 7.64 -18.55 8.99
CA ALA A 373 7.58 -17.37 9.82
C ALA A 373 6.88 -17.67 11.16
N SER A 374 7.41 -17.13 12.24
CA SER A 374 6.80 -17.29 13.56
C SER A 374 5.40 -16.66 13.58
N LYS A 375 4.40 -17.45 13.99
CA LYS A 375 3.04 -16.99 14.24
C LYS A 375 2.90 -16.24 15.56
N GLU A 376 3.91 -16.25 16.41
CA GLU A 376 3.93 -15.47 17.65
C GLU A 376 4.17 -14.01 17.33
N PRO A 377 3.22 -13.10 17.68
CA PRO A 377 3.34 -11.69 17.41
C PRO A 377 4.52 -11.07 18.16
N LYS A 378 5.34 -10.31 17.43
CA LYS A 378 6.47 -9.58 18.02
C LYS A 378 6.34 -8.10 17.72
N LYS A 379 6.21 -7.28 18.76
CA LYS A 379 6.19 -5.82 18.65
C LYS A 379 7.62 -5.27 18.57
N LEU A 380 7.82 -4.28 17.70
CA LEU A 380 8.98 -3.41 17.80
C LEU A 380 8.77 -2.42 18.94
N ASP A 381 9.84 -2.09 19.64
CA ASP A 381 9.86 -0.99 20.60
C ASP A 381 9.78 0.35 19.86
N HIS A 382 9.06 1.32 20.41
CA HIS A 382 8.96 2.68 19.86
C HIS A 382 9.63 3.72 20.75
N GLY A 383 10.29 3.27 21.83
CA GLY A 383 11.12 4.08 22.71
C GLY A 383 10.36 4.90 23.75
N TYR A 384 9.04 4.73 23.87
CA TYR A 384 8.23 5.39 24.91
C TYR A 384 7.18 4.41 25.47
N ASP A 385 6.57 4.75 26.59
CA ASP A 385 5.55 3.90 27.20
C ASP A 385 4.22 3.94 26.44
N GLU A 386 4.02 2.97 25.57
CA GLU A 386 2.79 2.83 24.77
C GLU A 386 1.58 2.30 25.56
N SER A 387 1.74 1.93 26.82
CA SER A 387 0.61 1.54 27.70
C SER A 387 -0.16 2.77 28.20
N LYS A 388 0.43 3.96 28.14
CA LYS A 388 -0.21 5.22 28.50
C LYS A 388 -1.37 5.53 27.53
N PRO A 389 -2.53 5.94 28.05
CA PRO A 389 -3.58 6.53 27.20
C PRO A 389 -3.03 7.71 26.39
N LYS A 390 -3.47 7.86 25.15
CA LYS A 390 -3.04 8.97 24.27
C LYS A 390 -3.25 10.35 24.90
N SER A 391 -4.29 10.52 25.71
CA SER A 391 -4.58 11.74 26.45
C SER A 391 -3.59 12.04 27.58
N GLU A 392 -2.73 11.09 27.93
CA GLU A 392 -1.74 11.22 28.99
C GLU A 392 -0.31 11.37 28.47
N LEU A 393 -0.09 11.24 27.15
CA LEU A 393 1.21 11.47 26.56
C LEU A 393 1.65 12.92 26.72
N ASP A 394 2.89 13.11 27.10
CA ASP A 394 3.49 14.43 27.38
C ASP A 394 4.84 14.61 26.68
N LEU A 395 5.49 15.72 26.97
CA LEU A 395 6.79 16.07 26.38
C LEU A 395 7.86 15.02 26.68
N SER A 396 7.84 14.37 27.84
CA SER A 396 8.81 13.33 28.20
C SER A 396 8.69 12.12 27.27
N ASP A 397 7.47 11.71 26.89
CA ASP A 397 7.25 10.62 25.94
C ASP A 397 7.80 11.00 24.55
N MET A 398 7.64 12.27 24.15
CA MET A 398 8.19 12.78 22.89
C MET A 398 9.72 12.75 22.90
N GLN A 399 10.36 13.14 24.00
CA GLN A 399 11.80 13.10 24.16
C GLN A 399 12.35 11.67 24.10
N GLN A 400 11.66 10.72 24.75
CA GLN A 400 12.00 9.29 24.72
C GLN A 400 11.88 8.71 23.29
N ALA A 401 10.78 8.96 22.61
CA ALA A 401 10.57 8.52 21.23
C ALA A 401 11.61 9.13 20.26
N ALA A 402 12.02 10.39 20.47
CA ALA A 402 13.05 11.02 19.68
C ALA A 402 14.43 10.38 19.94
N ALA A 403 14.77 10.15 21.21
CA ALA A 403 16.04 9.51 21.59
C ALA A 403 16.15 8.09 21.01
N PHE A 404 15.07 7.31 21.04
CA PHE A 404 15.01 5.99 20.40
C PHE A 404 15.33 6.04 18.90
N ARG A 405 14.94 7.13 18.22
CA ARG A 405 15.23 7.37 16.79
C ARG A 405 16.60 8.02 16.54
N GLY A 406 17.43 8.12 17.57
CA GLY A 406 18.76 8.75 17.51
C GLY A 406 18.72 10.27 17.39
N GLY A 407 17.59 10.90 17.72
CA GLY A 407 17.41 12.35 17.62
C GLY A 407 16.96 12.97 18.93
N LYS A 408 16.36 14.17 18.85
CA LYS A 408 15.88 14.95 20.01
C LYS A 408 14.54 15.60 19.71
N CYS A 409 13.70 15.76 20.72
CA CYS A 409 12.61 16.73 20.72
C CYS A 409 13.15 18.04 21.30
N LEU A 410 13.13 19.09 20.50
CA LEU A 410 13.69 20.41 20.86
C LEU A 410 12.65 21.32 21.53
N SER A 411 11.36 20.99 21.42
CA SER A 411 10.31 21.75 22.09
C SER A 411 10.50 21.68 23.61
N THR A 412 10.22 22.77 24.29
CA THR A 412 10.35 22.90 25.76
C THR A 412 9.03 22.70 26.49
N GLU A 413 7.91 22.74 25.78
CA GLU A 413 6.57 22.58 26.32
C GLU A 413 5.67 21.81 25.38
N MET A 414 4.69 21.14 25.92
CA MET A 414 3.62 20.42 25.21
C MET A 414 2.43 20.33 26.12
N GLN A 415 1.25 20.65 25.61
CA GLN A 415 0.02 20.36 26.34
C GLN A 415 -0.18 18.83 26.39
N LYS A 416 -0.39 18.28 27.57
CA LYS A 416 -0.61 16.85 27.79
C LYS A 416 -1.77 16.34 26.92
N GLY A 417 -1.53 15.29 26.13
CA GLY A 417 -2.50 14.69 25.22
C GLY A 417 -2.73 15.45 23.92
N ASP A 418 -2.07 16.58 23.68
CA ASP A 418 -2.12 17.26 22.39
C ASP A 418 -1.20 16.59 21.38
N LEU A 419 -1.76 15.72 20.57
CA LEU A 419 -1.02 15.02 19.53
C LEU A 419 -1.08 15.72 18.16
N LYS A 420 -1.73 16.90 18.06
CA LYS A 420 -1.94 17.62 16.79
C LYS A 420 -0.99 18.79 16.60
N THR A 421 -0.66 19.52 17.68
CA THR A 421 0.28 20.64 17.59
C THR A 421 1.67 20.14 17.23
N LYS A 422 2.27 20.79 16.23
CA LYS A 422 3.61 20.44 15.76
C LYS A 422 4.67 20.80 16.80
N LEU A 423 5.57 19.88 17.04
CA LEU A 423 6.76 20.05 17.86
C LEU A 423 7.99 20.19 16.97
N GLU A 424 9.07 20.76 17.55
CA GLU A 424 10.38 20.86 16.92
C GLU A 424 11.21 19.62 17.23
N TRP A 425 11.82 19.05 16.18
CA TRP A 425 12.61 17.83 16.26
C TRP A 425 13.97 18.01 15.58
N GLU A 426 14.97 17.29 16.08
CA GLU A 426 16.28 17.12 15.45
C GLU A 426 16.52 15.64 15.19
N CYS A 427 16.92 15.27 13.97
CA CYS A 427 17.28 13.88 13.66
C CYS A 427 18.75 13.58 13.92
N ALA A 428 19.17 12.32 13.84
CA ALA A 428 20.55 11.87 14.01
C ALA A 428 21.55 12.53 13.03
N CYS A 429 21.06 13.02 11.88
CA CYS A 429 21.88 13.76 10.90
C CYS A 429 21.96 15.26 11.18
N GLY A 430 21.33 15.75 12.26
CA GLY A 430 21.29 17.15 12.62
C GLY A 430 20.28 18.01 11.86
N HIS A 431 19.36 17.40 11.09
CA HIS A 431 18.29 18.15 10.44
C HIS A 431 17.22 18.54 11.45
N HIS A 432 16.79 19.80 11.40
CA HIS A 432 15.67 20.32 12.20
C HIS A 432 14.40 20.28 11.37
N PHE A 433 13.30 19.80 11.97
CA PHE A 433 12.02 19.73 11.29
C PHE A 433 10.84 19.85 12.27
N GLN A 434 9.69 20.22 11.74
CA GLN A 434 8.43 20.26 12.49
C GLN A 434 7.55 19.07 12.14
N ALA A 435 6.95 18.45 13.14
CA ALA A 435 6.02 17.35 12.98
C ALA A 435 5.09 17.24 14.19
N SER A 436 3.83 16.84 13.97
CA SER A 436 2.92 16.53 15.06
C SER A 436 3.29 15.20 15.74
N PRO A 437 3.00 15.01 17.04
CA PRO A 437 3.11 13.72 17.68
C PRO A 437 2.31 12.61 16.97
N THR A 438 1.15 12.93 16.40
CA THR A 438 0.39 11.99 15.55
C THR A 438 1.23 11.46 14.40
N LEU A 439 1.91 12.34 13.67
CA LEU A 439 2.77 11.94 12.55
C LEU A 439 3.93 11.05 13.02
N VAL A 440 4.59 11.42 14.12
CA VAL A 440 5.79 10.73 14.62
C VAL A 440 5.42 9.41 15.31
N LEU A 441 4.53 9.44 16.29
CA LEU A 441 4.23 8.28 17.13
C LEU A 441 3.24 7.32 16.47
N LEU A 442 2.17 7.85 15.88
CA LEU A 442 1.09 7.02 15.32
C LEU A 442 1.32 6.68 13.85
N GLY A 443 1.96 7.58 13.10
CA GLY A 443 2.30 7.37 11.70
C GLY A 443 3.67 6.72 11.48
N GLY A 444 4.56 6.75 12.47
CA GLY A 444 5.92 6.23 12.35
C GLY A 444 6.87 7.11 11.51
N HIS A 445 6.40 8.27 11.04
CA HIS A 445 7.22 9.21 10.27
C HIS A 445 8.34 9.83 11.10
N TRP A 446 9.39 10.26 10.44
CA TRP A 446 10.50 10.98 11.05
C TRP A 446 10.96 12.12 10.15
N CYS A 447 12.25 12.40 10.11
CA CYS A 447 12.85 13.49 9.35
C CYS A 447 12.53 13.38 7.84
N PRO A 448 11.93 14.40 7.23
CA PRO A 448 11.65 14.40 5.80
C PRO A 448 12.91 14.47 4.94
N GLU A 449 13.97 15.13 5.43
CA GLU A 449 15.26 15.27 4.72
C GLU A 449 16.08 13.98 4.68
N CYS A 450 15.76 13.01 5.57
CA CYS A 450 16.43 11.71 5.61
C CYS A 450 15.70 10.65 4.75
N LEU A 451 14.60 11.00 4.11
CA LEU A 451 13.96 10.10 3.14
C LEU A 451 14.88 9.94 1.93
N PRO A 452 15.00 8.72 1.36
CA PRO A 452 15.77 8.53 0.13
C PRO A 452 15.17 9.41 -0.97
N MET A 453 16.00 10.28 -1.57
CA MET A 453 15.57 11.06 -2.74
C MET A 453 15.49 10.12 -3.95
N PRO A 454 14.51 10.31 -4.85
CA PRO A 454 14.33 9.47 -6.02
C PRO A 454 15.48 9.60 -7.03
#